data_1d63473039a57d7ee94c126e8d1aba81
#
_entry.id   1d63473039a57d7ee94c126e8d1aba81
#
_cell.length_a   1.000
_cell.length_b   1.000
_cell.length_c   1.000
_cell.angle_alpha   90.00
_cell.angle_beta   90.00
_cell.angle_gamma   90.00
#
_symmetry.space_group_name_H-M   'P 1'
#
loop_
_entity.id
_entity.type
_entity.pdbx_description
1 polymer ?
#
loop_
_entity_poly.entity_id
_entity_poly.type
_entity_poly.pdbx_seq_one_letter_code
_entity_poly.pdbx_strand_id
1 'polypeptide(L)'
;MKKTTLTILMTFILFASGYAQNNENVFGSTYKLVEGYSKVPPDGIYLIAGYFSEKNGGGSLYLMSSDNLNDGIIEGKLYTKVTIDEPPATIVLDESSDSTKIPGLEYRFLYQETEKKERKFSILNNGRYLTNVPNSKIEFQGTRTDNSLWILKDATPDYYRIRFYNNDYKIAFYTQTKALKIAISTTNSPDINLYRKVSHAIKIGKTGYSTFYYISNDAKLPEGLTAYTYSIKQDGDVMKLVSSHQFNAGDIIPANCAVVVKGKPGNYSIALLEPTSTEQYENVLKGTNYAKVLENDANKRYYMLSLDNKGKNVGFYWGAADGGAFTNKAHGAYLAIEKSANGKVTSFVLNPEGECATGITSVKTDSKMASAIYDLSGRRTVNPSHGFYIINGKKYLK
;
A
#
# COMPACT_ATOMS: atom_id res chain seq x y z
N MET A 1 -17.14 33.54 -54.27
CA MET A 1 -16.87 32.20 -53.74
C MET A 1 -16.74 32.30 -52.22
N LYS A 2 -17.81 31.91 -51.48
CA LYS A 2 -17.82 31.91 -50.03
C LYS A 2 -17.31 30.53 -49.57
N LYS A 3 -16.20 30.49 -48.81
CA LYS A 3 -15.71 29.28 -48.14
C LYS A 3 -16.51 29.07 -46.88
N THR A 4 -17.30 28.01 -46.84
CA THR A 4 -18.04 27.56 -45.67
C THR A 4 -17.10 26.65 -44.85
N THR A 5 -16.67 27.11 -43.69
CA THR A 5 -15.90 26.33 -42.75
C THR A 5 -16.86 25.45 -42.00
N LEU A 6 -16.77 24.14 -42.20
CA LEU A 6 -17.56 23.13 -41.48
C LEU A 6 -16.87 22.85 -40.16
N THR A 7 -17.41 23.41 -39.06
CA THR A 7 -16.99 23.09 -37.68
C THR A 7 -17.66 21.79 -37.29
N ILE A 8 -16.87 20.70 -37.25
CA ILE A 8 -17.34 19.43 -36.70
C ILE A 8 -17.29 19.55 -35.18
N LEU A 9 -18.45 19.76 -34.58
CA LEU A 9 -18.66 19.67 -33.13
C LEU A 9 -18.68 18.18 -32.74
N MET A 10 -17.56 17.66 -32.27
CA MET A 10 -17.53 16.33 -31.64
C MET A 10 -18.27 16.40 -30.30
N THR A 11 -19.54 16.06 -30.35
CA THR A 11 -20.35 15.81 -29.14
C THR A 11 -19.87 14.50 -28.54
N PHE A 12 -19.06 14.55 -27.48
CA PHE A 12 -18.82 13.41 -26.61
C PHE A 12 -20.15 13.09 -25.93
N ILE A 13 -20.89 12.15 -26.49
CA ILE A 13 -22.02 11.52 -25.80
C ILE A 13 -21.39 10.61 -24.73
N LEU A 14 -21.31 11.10 -23.48
CA LEU A 14 -21.18 10.29 -22.30
C LEU A 14 -22.41 9.40 -22.23
N PHE A 15 -22.30 8.17 -22.71
CA PHE A 15 -23.20 7.12 -22.27
C PHE A 15 -22.85 6.81 -20.80
N ALA A 16 -23.40 7.61 -19.89
CA ALA A 16 -23.63 7.18 -18.55
C ALA A 16 -24.71 6.11 -18.62
N SER A 17 -24.34 4.85 -18.92
CA SER A 17 -25.20 3.71 -18.64
C SER A 17 -25.39 3.67 -17.12
N GLY A 18 -26.54 4.15 -16.69
CA GLY A 18 -26.97 4.13 -15.30
C GLY A 18 -27.05 2.71 -14.78
N TYR A 19 -26.09 2.34 -13.99
CA TYR A 19 -26.16 1.39 -12.89
C TYR A 19 -25.11 1.81 -11.85
N ALA A 20 -25.17 3.05 -11.42
CA ALA A 20 -24.69 3.39 -10.11
C ALA A 20 -25.75 2.84 -9.12
N GLN A 21 -25.51 1.67 -8.55
CA GLN A 21 -25.96 1.50 -7.18
C GLN A 21 -25.43 2.71 -6.42
N ASN A 22 -26.29 3.38 -5.66
CA ASN A 22 -25.99 4.54 -4.82
C ASN A 22 -24.85 4.24 -3.84
N ASN A 23 -23.63 4.24 -4.31
CA ASN A 23 -22.41 4.10 -3.53
C ASN A 23 -21.71 5.47 -3.38
N GLU A 24 -22.47 6.56 -3.42
CA GLU A 24 -21.90 7.92 -3.35
C GLU A 24 -21.13 8.23 -2.07
N ASN A 25 -21.04 7.29 -1.11
CA ASN A 25 -20.33 7.48 0.15
C ASN A 25 -19.46 6.29 0.60
N VAL A 26 -19.17 5.32 -0.26
CA VAL A 26 -18.28 4.22 0.14
C VAL A 26 -16.85 4.66 0.01
N PHE A 27 -16.16 4.74 1.14
CA PHE A 27 -14.70 4.94 1.16
C PHE A 27 -14.01 3.63 0.83
N GLY A 28 -13.40 3.54 -0.35
CA GLY A 28 -12.76 2.31 -0.77
C GLY A 28 -11.90 2.44 -2.02
N SER A 29 -11.05 1.44 -2.21
CA SER A 29 -10.26 1.29 -3.42
C SER A 29 -11.11 0.81 -4.59
N THR A 30 -10.85 1.33 -5.79
CA THR A 30 -11.61 1.04 -7.00
C THR A 30 -10.87 0.05 -7.89
N TYR A 31 -11.62 -0.91 -8.43
CA TYR A 31 -11.14 -1.92 -9.35
C TYR A 31 -12.02 -1.93 -10.60
N LYS A 32 -11.40 -1.98 -11.78
CA LYS A 32 -12.11 -2.07 -13.06
C LYS A 32 -11.95 -3.43 -13.69
N LEU A 33 -13.02 -3.92 -14.29
CA LEU A 33 -13.00 -5.13 -15.10
C LEU A 33 -11.96 -4.97 -16.21
N VAL A 34 -11.12 -5.96 -16.36
CA VAL A 34 -10.13 -5.98 -17.46
C VAL A 34 -10.82 -6.56 -18.68
N GLU A 35 -11.06 -5.69 -19.66
CA GLU A 35 -11.64 -6.04 -20.94
C GLU A 35 -10.54 -6.33 -21.97
N GLY A 36 -10.80 -7.26 -22.86
CA GLY A 36 -9.95 -7.51 -24.03
C GLY A 36 -8.79 -8.46 -23.79
N TYR A 37 -8.74 -9.37 -24.67
CA TYR A 37 -8.08 -10.68 -24.70
C TYR A 37 -6.62 -10.70 -25.02
N SER A 38 -6.14 -9.72 -25.77
CA SER A 38 -4.83 -9.80 -26.41
C SER A 38 -3.67 -9.29 -25.55
N LYS A 39 -3.96 -8.82 -24.37
CA LYS A 39 -2.92 -8.22 -23.51
C LYS A 39 -2.69 -9.08 -22.28
N VAL A 40 -1.46 -9.52 -22.11
CA VAL A 40 -0.93 -9.96 -20.84
C VAL A 40 -1.26 -8.85 -19.82
N PRO A 41 -1.98 -9.13 -18.71
CA PRO A 41 -2.24 -8.12 -17.73
C PRO A 41 -0.91 -7.52 -17.27
N PRO A 42 -0.74 -6.21 -17.25
CA PRO A 42 0.48 -5.61 -16.76
C PRO A 42 0.68 -5.94 -15.28
N ASP A 43 1.90 -5.77 -14.78
CA ASP A 43 2.16 -5.82 -13.34
C ASP A 43 1.15 -4.95 -12.61
N GLY A 44 0.55 -5.48 -11.57
CA GLY A 44 -0.47 -4.75 -10.82
C GLY A 44 -1.20 -5.60 -9.81
N ILE A 45 -2.12 -4.97 -9.12
CA ILE A 45 -2.99 -5.60 -8.14
C ILE A 45 -4.35 -5.87 -8.77
N TYR A 46 -4.83 -7.09 -8.60
CA TYR A 46 -6.07 -7.59 -9.19
C TYR A 46 -6.95 -8.26 -8.13
N LEU A 47 -8.26 -8.19 -8.34
CA LEU A 47 -9.20 -9.13 -7.75
C LEU A 47 -9.43 -10.26 -8.76
N ILE A 48 -9.49 -11.49 -8.27
CA ILE A 48 -9.92 -12.66 -9.03
C ILE A 48 -11.38 -12.93 -8.65
N ALA A 49 -12.26 -12.94 -9.64
CA ALA A 49 -13.68 -13.11 -9.43
C ALA A 49 -14.27 -14.20 -10.31
N GLY A 50 -15.37 -14.77 -9.86
CA GLY A 50 -16.22 -15.64 -10.64
C GLY A 50 -17.62 -15.07 -10.75
N TYR A 51 -18.12 -14.97 -11.97
CA TYR A 51 -19.50 -14.55 -12.24
C TYR A 51 -20.39 -15.76 -12.49
N PHE A 52 -21.60 -15.72 -11.96
CA PHE A 52 -22.60 -16.76 -12.10
C PHE A 52 -23.91 -16.15 -12.58
N SER A 53 -24.29 -16.46 -13.83
CA SER A 53 -25.59 -16.11 -14.41
C SER A 53 -26.73 -16.88 -13.73
N GLU A 54 -27.81 -16.20 -13.43
CA GLU A 54 -29.03 -16.82 -12.87
C GLU A 54 -30.05 -17.08 -13.98
N LYS A 55 -30.79 -18.20 -13.89
CA LYS A 55 -31.74 -18.64 -14.94
C LYS A 55 -32.84 -17.63 -15.26
N ASN A 56 -33.15 -16.74 -14.33
CA ASN A 56 -34.24 -15.75 -14.46
C ASN A 56 -33.70 -14.34 -14.83
N GLY A 57 -32.49 -14.25 -15.33
CA GLY A 57 -31.81 -12.99 -15.63
C GLY A 57 -31.01 -12.46 -14.42
N GLY A 58 -30.03 -11.60 -14.72
CA GLY A 58 -29.09 -11.13 -13.72
C GLY A 58 -28.05 -12.18 -13.32
N GLY A 59 -27.31 -11.92 -12.26
CA GLY A 59 -26.27 -12.80 -11.79
C GLY A 59 -25.69 -12.45 -10.45
N SER A 60 -24.69 -13.23 -10.05
CA SER A 60 -24.00 -13.06 -8.77
C SER A 60 -22.49 -13.08 -8.98
N LEU A 61 -21.79 -12.09 -8.46
CA LEU A 61 -20.34 -11.97 -8.48
C LEU A 61 -19.75 -12.44 -7.16
N TYR A 62 -18.77 -13.34 -7.23
CA TYR A 62 -18.04 -13.88 -6.10
C TYR A 62 -16.58 -13.45 -6.17
N LEU A 63 -16.04 -12.91 -5.10
CA LEU A 63 -14.61 -12.60 -4.98
C LEU A 63 -13.88 -13.74 -4.30
N MET A 64 -12.69 -14.04 -4.81
CA MET A 64 -11.81 -15.10 -4.30
C MET A 64 -10.87 -14.52 -3.25
N SER A 65 -10.94 -15.00 -2.02
CA SER A 65 -10.02 -14.61 -0.95
C SER A 65 -9.07 -15.74 -0.59
N SER A 66 -7.77 -15.44 -0.50
CA SER A 66 -6.78 -16.40 -0.01
C SER A 66 -7.05 -16.86 1.42
N ASP A 67 -7.76 -16.06 2.21
CA ASP A 67 -8.16 -16.39 3.58
C ASP A 67 -9.18 -17.54 3.62
N ASN A 68 -9.84 -17.81 2.51
CA ASN A 68 -10.81 -18.91 2.33
C ASN A 68 -10.17 -20.14 1.65
N LEU A 69 -8.84 -20.22 1.61
CA LEU A 69 -8.16 -21.40 1.07
C LEU A 69 -8.31 -22.59 2.02
N ASN A 70 -8.98 -23.64 1.55
CA ASN A 70 -9.15 -24.88 2.28
C ASN A 70 -8.95 -26.06 1.33
N ASP A 71 -8.10 -27.00 1.71
CA ASP A 71 -7.77 -28.23 0.95
C ASP A 71 -7.50 -28.00 -0.57
N GLY A 72 -6.78 -26.93 -0.88
CA GLY A 72 -6.41 -26.57 -2.26
C GLY A 72 -7.54 -25.90 -3.06
N ILE A 73 -8.58 -25.43 -2.40
CA ILE A 73 -9.74 -24.78 -2.99
C ILE A 73 -9.91 -23.41 -2.34
N ILE A 74 -10.11 -22.37 -3.13
CA ILE A 74 -10.45 -21.04 -2.64
C ILE A 74 -11.95 -20.82 -2.78
N GLU A 75 -12.68 -20.80 -1.68
CA GLU A 75 -14.12 -20.55 -1.68
C GLU A 75 -14.39 -19.07 -1.98
N GLY A 76 -15.29 -18.82 -2.94
CA GLY A 76 -15.73 -17.49 -3.33
C GLY A 76 -16.74 -16.94 -2.34
N LYS A 77 -16.54 -15.68 -1.95
CA LYS A 77 -17.50 -14.92 -1.15
C LYS A 77 -18.36 -14.08 -2.06
N LEU A 78 -19.70 -14.16 -1.90
CA LEU A 78 -20.62 -13.30 -2.62
C LEU A 78 -20.28 -11.83 -2.36
N TYR A 79 -19.97 -11.10 -3.43
CA TYR A 79 -19.74 -9.65 -3.37
C TYR A 79 -21.02 -8.89 -3.62
N THR A 80 -21.68 -9.17 -4.75
CA THR A 80 -22.95 -8.50 -5.14
C THR A 80 -23.81 -9.36 -6.04
N LYS A 81 -25.09 -9.05 -6.08
CA LYS A 81 -26.03 -9.52 -7.11
C LYS A 81 -26.28 -8.38 -8.10
N VAL A 82 -26.40 -8.70 -9.36
CA VAL A 82 -26.69 -7.75 -10.43
C VAL A 82 -27.94 -8.16 -11.18
N THR A 83 -28.67 -7.18 -11.69
CA THR A 83 -29.96 -7.38 -12.40
C THR A 83 -29.77 -7.68 -13.89
N ILE A 84 -28.57 -7.38 -14.43
CA ILE A 84 -28.18 -7.69 -15.81
C ILE A 84 -27.31 -8.95 -15.81
N ASP A 85 -27.32 -9.69 -16.91
CA ASP A 85 -26.53 -10.92 -17.06
C ASP A 85 -25.09 -10.62 -17.51
N GLU A 86 -24.44 -9.68 -16.82
CA GLU A 86 -23.05 -9.27 -17.07
C GLU A 86 -22.32 -8.97 -15.75
N PRO A 87 -21.02 -9.26 -15.65
CA PRO A 87 -20.24 -8.84 -14.50
C PRO A 87 -20.15 -7.30 -14.42
N PRO A 88 -20.20 -6.68 -13.24
CA PRO A 88 -20.12 -5.23 -13.12
C PRO A 88 -18.78 -4.70 -13.64
N ALA A 89 -18.81 -3.60 -14.40
CA ALA A 89 -17.58 -2.99 -14.96
C ALA A 89 -16.61 -2.45 -13.88
N THR A 90 -17.13 -2.17 -12.68
CA THR A 90 -16.36 -1.57 -11.59
C THR A 90 -16.77 -2.17 -10.24
N ILE A 91 -15.77 -2.42 -9.40
CA ILE A 91 -15.91 -2.85 -8.00
C ILE A 91 -15.27 -1.78 -7.11
N VAL A 92 -15.93 -1.43 -6.00
CA VAL A 92 -15.35 -0.62 -4.92
C VAL A 92 -15.36 -1.45 -3.66
N LEU A 93 -14.18 -1.77 -3.12
CA LEU A 93 -14.08 -2.46 -1.85
C LEU A 93 -14.14 -1.45 -0.70
N ASP A 94 -15.16 -1.60 0.15
CA ASP A 94 -15.36 -0.74 1.32
C ASP A 94 -14.26 -0.97 2.36
N GLU A 95 -13.41 0.03 2.57
CA GLU A 95 -12.34 0.02 3.58
C GLU A 95 -12.79 0.61 4.92
N SER A 96 -14.03 1.13 5.00
CA SER A 96 -14.56 1.72 6.24
C SER A 96 -14.99 0.67 7.24
N SER A 97 -15.49 -0.48 6.76
CA SER A 97 -16.12 -1.52 7.60
C SER A 97 -15.14 -2.58 8.09
N ASP A 98 -14.22 -3.06 7.23
CA ASP A 98 -13.26 -4.09 7.60
C ASP A 98 -12.06 -4.15 6.63
N SER A 99 -11.15 -3.20 6.78
CA SER A 99 -9.93 -3.14 5.96
C SER A 99 -9.01 -4.37 6.13
N THR A 100 -9.20 -5.18 7.17
CA THR A 100 -8.33 -6.34 7.43
C THR A 100 -8.54 -7.49 6.44
N LYS A 101 -9.69 -7.55 5.77
CA LYS A 101 -10.02 -8.61 4.80
C LYS A 101 -9.57 -8.30 3.37
N ILE A 102 -9.29 -7.05 3.05
CA ILE A 102 -8.88 -6.62 1.70
C ILE A 102 -7.59 -7.29 1.25
N PRO A 103 -6.53 -7.41 2.08
CA PRO A 103 -5.30 -8.08 1.67
C PRO A 103 -5.48 -9.51 1.16
N GLY A 104 -6.44 -10.26 1.70
CA GLY A 104 -6.77 -11.61 1.24
C GLY A 104 -7.41 -11.64 -0.15
N LEU A 105 -8.05 -10.55 -0.60
CA LEU A 105 -8.69 -10.42 -1.91
C LEU A 105 -7.74 -9.93 -3.00
N GLU A 106 -6.65 -9.28 -2.65
CA GLU A 106 -5.73 -8.64 -3.59
C GLU A 106 -4.62 -9.59 -4.04
N TYR A 107 -4.57 -9.85 -5.34
CA TYR A 107 -3.54 -10.66 -5.98
C TYR A 107 -2.66 -9.77 -6.83
N ARG A 108 -1.34 -9.85 -6.64
CA ARG A 108 -0.37 -9.18 -7.50
C ARG A 108 0.07 -10.10 -8.62
N PHE A 109 -0.07 -9.65 -9.86
CA PHE A 109 0.50 -10.32 -11.02
C PHE A 109 1.88 -9.73 -11.28
N LEU A 110 2.91 -10.59 -11.25
CA LEU A 110 4.31 -10.20 -11.34
C LEU A 110 4.99 -10.89 -12.50
N TYR A 111 5.55 -10.12 -13.41
CA TYR A 111 6.34 -10.59 -14.56
C TYR A 111 7.82 -10.40 -14.27
N GLN A 112 8.65 -11.40 -14.62
CA GLN A 112 10.08 -11.24 -14.72
C GLN A 112 10.47 -10.94 -16.17
N GLU A 113 11.55 -10.18 -16.39
CA GLU A 113 11.98 -9.79 -17.74
C GLU A 113 12.21 -10.98 -18.69
N THR A 114 12.81 -12.05 -18.18
CA THR A 114 13.05 -13.30 -18.96
C THR A 114 11.76 -14.02 -19.31
N GLU A 115 10.71 -13.81 -18.58
CA GLU A 115 9.42 -14.50 -18.69
C GLU A 115 8.41 -13.74 -19.54
N LYS A 116 8.58 -12.42 -19.69
CA LYS A 116 7.70 -11.58 -20.52
C LYS A 116 7.60 -12.11 -21.96
N LYS A 117 8.72 -12.59 -22.53
CA LYS A 117 8.73 -13.16 -23.88
C LYS A 117 7.88 -14.42 -23.99
N GLU A 118 7.82 -15.23 -22.92
CA GLU A 118 7.05 -16.47 -22.86
C GLU A 118 5.65 -16.26 -22.25
N ARG A 119 5.29 -15.01 -21.93
CA ARG A 119 4.01 -14.64 -21.29
C ARG A 119 3.77 -15.33 -19.94
N LYS A 120 4.82 -15.72 -19.25
CA LYS A 120 4.75 -16.33 -17.92
C LYS A 120 4.72 -15.26 -16.83
N PHE A 121 3.96 -15.51 -15.79
CA PHE A 121 3.87 -14.62 -14.63
C PHE A 121 3.64 -15.42 -13.35
N SER A 122 3.93 -14.79 -12.23
CA SER A 122 3.59 -15.31 -10.91
C SER A 122 2.38 -14.53 -10.34
N ILE A 123 1.56 -15.21 -9.58
CA ILE A 123 0.45 -14.62 -8.83
C ILE A 123 0.81 -14.66 -7.35
N LEU A 124 0.83 -13.50 -6.71
CA LEU A 124 1.14 -13.38 -5.29
C LEU A 124 -0.06 -12.85 -4.52
N ASN A 125 -0.24 -13.38 -3.32
CA ASN A 125 -1.11 -12.79 -2.31
C ASN A 125 -0.33 -12.70 -1.01
N ASN A 126 -0.33 -11.55 -0.36
CA ASN A 126 0.44 -11.28 0.88
C ASN A 126 1.91 -11.74 0.81
N GLY A 127 2.56 -11.55 -0.35
CA GLY A 127 3.95 -11.92 -0.57
C GLY A 127 4.22 -13.42 -0.74
N ARG A 128 3.18 -14.25 -0.80
CA ARG A 128 3.27 -15.69 -1.05
C ARG A 128 2.79 -16.01 -2.45
N TYR A 129 3.47 -16.93 -3.13
CA TYR A 129 3.21 -17.33 -4.50
C TYR A 129 2.10 -18.37 -4.59
N LEU A 130 1.10 -18.11 -5.43
CA LEU A 130 0.10 -19.08 -5.81
C LEU A 130 0.79 -20.21 -6.58
N THR A 131 0.73 -21.42 -6.06
CA THR A 131 1.51 -22.58 -6.53
C THR A 131 0.58 -23.76 -6.79
N ASN A 132 0.80 -24.42 -7.93
CA ASN A 132 0.18 -25.71 -8.22
C ASN A 132 1.00 -26.81 -7.53
N VAL A 133 0.37 -27.57 -6.66
CA VAL A 133 1.01 -28.66 -5.90
C VAL A 133 0.41 -30.02 -6.32
N PRO A 134 1.03 -31.15 -5.95
CA PRO A 134 0.50 -32.48 -6.27
C PRO A 134 -1.00 -32.64 -5.94
N ASN A 135 -1.66 -33.52 -6.70
CA ASN A 135 -3.12 -33.74 -6.62
C ASN A 135 -3.98 -32.55 -7.09
N SER A 136 -3.44 -31.70 -7.97
CA SER A 136 -4.18 -30.55 -8.55
C SER A 136 -4.75 -29.61 -7.50
N LYS A 137 -3.97 -29.32 -6.46
CA LYS A 137 -4.33 -28.39 -5.40
C LYS A 137 -3.63 -27.05 -5.57
N ILE A 138 -4.24 -26.00 -5.02
CA ILE A 138 -3.69 -24.65 -4.91
C ILE A 138 -3.10 -24.48 -3.53
N GLU A 139 -1.90 -23.92 -3.44
CA GLU A 139 -1.29 -23.48 -2.20
C GLU A 139 -0.62 -22.09 -2.37
N PHE A 140 -0.43 -21.39 -1.27
CA PHE A 140 0.40 -20.19 -1.22
C PHE A 140 1.73 -20.51 -0.55
N GLN A 141 2.83 -20.40 -1.29
CA GLN A 141 4.19 -20.75 -0.83
C GLN A 141 5.08 -19.51 -0.75
N GLY A 142 5.99 -19.47 0.24
CA GLY A 142 6.91 -18.36 0.44
C GLY A 142 8.00 -18.24 -0.63
N THR A 143 8.33 -19.36 -1.29
CA THR A 143 9.37 -19.43 -2.31
C THR A 143 8.75 -19.59 -3.69
N ARG A 144 9.23 -18.83 -4.67
CA ARG A 144 8.87 -18.98 -6.07
C ARG A 144 9.54 -20.22 -6.65
N THR A 145 8.75 -21.03 -7.36
CA THR A 145 9.21 -22.23 -8.08
C THR A 145 8.59 -22.24 -9.48
N ASP A 146 9.00 -23.18 -10.32
CA ASP A 146 8.36 -23.39 -11.63
C ASP A 146 6.87 -23.70 -11.49
N ASN A 147 6.46 -24.33 -10.40
CA ASN A 147 5.06 -24.61 -10.09
C ASN A 147 4.25 -23.35 -9.69
N SER A 148 4.91 -22.19 -9.56
CA SER A 148 4.27 -20.90 -9.31
C SER A 148 4.13 -20.04 -10.57
N LEU A 149 4.40 -20.64 -11.77
CA LEU A 149 4.35 -19.95 -13.05
C LEU A 149 3.05 -20.24 -13.77
N TRP A 150 2.41 -19.18 -14.21
CA TRP A 150 1.11 -19.18 -14.87
C TRP A 150 1.18 -18.45 -16.21
N ILE A 151 0.28 -18.77 -17.11
CA ILE A 151 0.07 -18.07 -18.38
C ILE A 151 -1.40 -17.72 -18.53
N LEU A 152 -1.70 -16.62 -19.22
CA LEU A 152 -3.05 -16.39 -19.71
C LEU A 152 -3.21 -17.08 -21.05
N LYS A 153 -4.28 -17.82 -21.18
CA LYS A 153 -4.72 -18.38 -22.45
C LYS A 153 -6.14 -17.98 -22.78
N ASP A 154 -6.40 -18.09 -24.06
CA ASP A 154 -7.61 -17.68 -24.75
C ASP A 154 -8.94 -17.97 -24.04
N ALA A 155 -9.71 -16.94 -23.79
CA ALA A 155 -11.06 -16.90 -23.28
C ALA A 155 -11.91 -15.96 -24.17
N THR A 156 -13.13 -15.72 -23.90
CA THR A 156 -13.97 -14.72 -24.57
C THR A 156 -13.66 -13.28 -24.10
N PRO A 157 -14.11 -12.23 -24.75
CA PRO A 157 -13.68 -10.86 -24.46
C PRO A 157 -13.65 -10.44 -22.98
N ASP A 158 -14.49 -11.02 -22.13
CA ASP A 158 -14.65 -10.58 -20.74
C ASP A 158 -14.19 -11.60 -19.69
N TYR A 159 -13.59 -12.72 -20.14
CA TYR A 159 -13.20 -13.80 -19.26
C TYR A 159 -11.78 -14.28 -19.52
N TYR A 160 -11.10 -14.65 -18.47
CA TYR A 160 -9.71 -15.10 -18.51
C TYR A 160 -9.56 -16.55 -18.10
N ARG A 161 -8.60 -17.22 -18.74
CA ARG A 161 -8.13 -18.56 -18.34
C ARG A 161 -6.70 -18.47 -17.87
N ILE A 162 -6.50 -18.60 -16.58
CA ILE A 162 -5.17 -18.71 -15.99
C ILE A 162 -4.80 -20.19 -16.05
N ARG A 163 -3.77 -20.52 -16.81
CA ARG A 163 -3.25 -21.88 -16.92
C ARG A 163 -1.89 -22.02 -16.28
N PHE A 164 -1.60 -23.21 -15.77
CA PHE A 164 -0.26 -23.58 -15.41
C PHE A 164 0.58 -23.74 -16.68
N TYR A 165 1.81 -23.21 -16.68
CA TYR A 165 2.57 -23.08 -17.93
C TYR A 165 3.03 -24.40 -18.50
N ASN A 166 3.25 -25.44 -17.67
CA ASN A 166 3.78 -26.77 -18.11
C ASN A 166 2.73 -27.77 -18.59
N ASN A 167 1.45 -27.50 -18.39
CA ASN A 167 0.37 -28.38 -18.77
C ASN A 167 -0.95 -27.66 -18.94
N ASP A 168 -2.01 -28.42 -19.25
CA ASP A 168 -3.36 -27.85 -19.46
C ASP A 168 -4.16 -27.61 -18.18
N TYR A 169 -3.55 -27.74 -17.01
CA TYR A 169 -4.21 -27.40 -15.76
C TYR A 169 -4.48 -25.90 -15.71
N LYS A 170 -5.69 -25.53 -15.33
CA LYS A 170 -6.14 -24.15 -15.24
C LYS A 170 -6.77 -23.86 -13.88
N ILE A 171 -6.68 -22.62 -13.47
CA ILE A 171 -7.51 -22.09 -12.39
C ILE A 171 -8.89 -21.82 -12.99
N ALA A 172 -9.92 -22.36 -12.40
CA ALA A 172 -11.29 -22.21 -12.87
C ALA A 172 -12.26 -21.92 -11.72
N PHE A 173 -13.25 -21.09 -11.99
CA PHE A 173 -14.36 -20.86 -11.10
C PHE A 173 -15.45 -21.91 -11.34
N TYR A 174 -15.78 -22.67 -10.31
CA TYR A 174 -16.82 -23.70 -10.39
C TYR A 174 -18.15 -23.12 -9.88
N THR A 175 -19.11 -22.96 -10.80
CA THR A 175 -20.41 -22.35 -10.50
C THR A 175 -21.22 -23.11 -9.48
N GLN A 176 -21.09 -24.44 -9.43
CA GLN A 176 -21.83 -25.28 -8.47
C GLN A 176 -21.37 -25.06 -7.03
N THR A 177 -20.06 -24.96 -6.81
CA THR A 177 -19.45 -24.80 -5.48
C THR A 177 -19.10 -23.36 -5.15
N LYS A 178 -19.23 -22.43 -6.13
CA LYS A 178 -18.81 -21.02 -5.99
C LYS A 178 -17.36 -20.87 -5.54
N ALA A 179 -16.48 -21.72 -6.04
CA ALA A 179 -15.10 -21.82 -5.60
C ALA A 179 -14.12 -21.86 -6.77
N LEU A 180 -12.91 -21.37 -6.53
CA LEU A 180 -11.77 -21.42 -7.42
C LEU A 180 -10.96 -22.70 -7.14
N LYS A 181 -10.72 -23.50 -8.15
CA LYS A 181 -9.93 -24.75 -8.06
C LYS A 181 -9.09 -24.97 -9.29
N ILE A 182 -8.14 -25.89 -9.20
CA ILE A 182 -7.44 -26.43 -10.38
C ILE A 182 -8.36 -27.38 -11.12
N ALA A 183 -8.56 -27.12 -12.41
CA ALA A 183 -9.31 -27.97 -13.33
C ALA A 183 -8.35 -28.71 -14.26
N ILE A 184 -8.57 -30.00 -14.39
CA ILE A 184 -7.79 -30.89 -15.29
C ILE A 184 -8.37 -30.86 -16.70
N SER A 185 -9.69 -30.63 -16.85
CA SER A 185 -10.40 -30.67 -18.13
C SER A 185 -10.77 -29.31 -18.66
N THR A 186 -10.79 -29.16 -19.98
CA THR A 186 -11.04 -27.91 -20.68
C THR A 186 -12.53 -27.65 -20.96
N THR A 187 -13.40 -28.63 -20.72
CA THR A 187 -14.70 -28.67 -21.39
C THR A 187 -15.84 -27.99 -20.69
N ASN A 188 -15.88 -27.49 -19.54
CA ASN A 188 -17.06 -26.81 -18.94
C ASN A 188 -16.73 -26.02 -17.66
N SER A 189 -15.55 -25.46 -17.57
CA SER A 189 -15.27 -24.60 -16.44
C SER A 189 -15.45 -23.16 -16.86
N PRO A 190 -16.34 -22.43 -16.22
CA PRO A 190 -16.48 -21.01 -16.46
C PRO A 190 -15.16 -20.30 -16.25
N ASP A 191 -14.95 -19.33 -17.08
CA ASP A 191 -13.77 -18.48 -17.05
C ASP A 191 -13.84 -17.55 -15.81
N ILE A 192 -12.75 -16.93 -15.46
CA ILE A 192 -12.66 -15.99 -14.36
C ILE A 192 -12.70 -14.57 -14.88
N ASN A 193 -13.17 -13.65 -14.04
CA ASN A 193 -13.08 -12.21 -14.26
C ASN A 193 -11.89 -11.65 -13.46
N LEU A 194 -11.13 -10.76 -14.08
CA LEU A 194 -10.06 -10.02 -13.45
C LEU A 194 -10.43 -8.56 -13.32
N TYR A 195 -10.31 -8.02 -12.11
CA TYR A 195 -10.53 -6.60 -11.84
C TYR A 195 -9.24 -5.98 -11.39
N ARG A 196 -8.71 -5.04 -12.19
CA ARG A 196 -7.48 -4.33 -11.89
C ARG A 196 -7.73 -3.17 -10.95
N LYS A 197 -6.92 -3.04 -9.91
CA LYS A 197 -6.93 -1.88 -9.02
C LYS A 197 -6.51 -0.63 -9.80
N VAL A 198 -7.37 0.38 -9.81
CA VAL A 198 -7.15 1.66 -10.51
C VAL A 198 -7.11 2.85 -9.56
N SER A 199 -7.51 2.67 -8.32
CA SER A 199 -7.29 3.65 -7.27
C SER A 199 -7.06 2.99 -5.91
N HIS A 200 -6.35 3.71 -5.04
CA HIS A 200 -6.11 3.34 -3.65
C HIS A 200 -6.76 4.35 -2.72
N ALA A 201 -7.61 3.84 -1.82
CA ALA A 201 -8.20 4.66 -0.77
C ALA A 201 -7.18 4.96 0.31
N ILE A 202 -7.01 6.22 0.67
CA ILE A 202 -6.15 6.65 1.76
C ILE A 202 -6.91 7.54 2.74
N LYS A 203 -6.82 7.20 4.02
CA LYS A 203 -7.40 8.00 5.10
C LYS A 203 -6.34 8.87 5.74
N ILE A 204 -6.55 10.18 5.73
CA ILE A 204 -5.78 11.13 6.52
C ILE A 204 -6.51 11.31 7.86
N GLY A 205 -5.84 10.89 8.93
CA GLY A 205 -6.38 11.01 10.29
C GLY A 205 -6.26 12.43 10.85
N LYS A 206 -6.62 12.60 12.12
CA LYS A 206 -6.55 13.90 12.85
C LYS A 206 -5.15 14.50 12.89
N THR A 207 -4.11 13.70 12.70
CA THR A 207 -2.71 14.16 12.64
C THR A 207 -2.39 14.97 11.39
N GLY A 208 -3.21 14.87 10.34
CA GLY A 208 -2.95 15.47 9.04
C GLY A 208 -1.94 14.72 8.18
N TYR A 209 -1.46 13.55 8.61
CA TYR A 209 -0.43 12.78 7.93
C TYR A 209 -0.79 11.31 7.76
N SER A 210 -0.28 10.70 6.70
CA SER A 210 -0.27 9.26 6.44
C SER A 210 1.00 8.88 5.67
N THR A 211 1.19 7.59 5.38
CA THR A 211 2.27 7.12 4.50
C THR A 211 1.67 6.37 3.33
N PHE A 212 2.36 6.43 2.17
CA PHE A 212 1.91 5.78 0.95
C PHE A 212 3.09 5.17 0.19
N TYR A 213 2.86 4.01 -0.43
CA TYR A 213 3.82 3.30 -1.24
C TYR A 213 3.14 2.32 -2.20
N TYR A 214 3.59 2.31 -3.46
CA TYR A 214 3.27 1.28 -4.45
C TYR A 214 4.53 0.91 -5.24
N ILE A 215 4.80 -0.39 -5.39
CA ILE A 215 6.00 -0.87 -6.09
C ILE A 215 5.86 -0.87 -7.62
N SER A 216 4.65 -1.08 -8.13
CA SER A 216 4.38 -1.39 -9.55
C SER A 216 3.52 -0.37 -10.28
N ASN A 217 3.08 0.69 -9.61
CA ASN A 217 2.22 1.70 -10.20
C ASN A 217 2.75 3.09 -9.90
N ASP A 218 2.73 3.96 -10.89
CA ASP A 218 2.77 5.39 -10.67
C ASP A 218 1.48 5.82 -10.01
N ALA A 219 1.51 6.89 -9.21
CA ALA A 219 0.35 7.32 -8.45
C ALA A 219 0.12 8.83 -8.63
N LYS A 220 -1.07 9.22 -9.08
CA LYS A 220 -1.43 10.63 -9.22
C LYS A 220 -2.03 11.16 -7.94
N LEU A 221 -1.40 12.18 -7.36
CA LEU A 221 -1.82 12.77 -6.10
C LEU A 221 -3.11 13.60 -6.29
N PRO A 222 -4.19 13.35 -5.53
CA PRO A 222 -5.44 14.09 -5.67
C PRO A 222 -5.37 15.48 -5.03
N GLU A 223 -6.34 16.32 -5.35
CA GLU A 223 -6.53 17.62 -4.71
C GLU A 223 -6.62 17.49 -3.17
N GLY A 224 -6.08 18.48 -2.48
CA GLY A 224 -6.06 18.55 -1.02
C GLY A 224 -4.97 17.73 -0.35
N LEU A 225 -4.13 17.02 -1.12
CA LEU A 225 -2.96 16.31 -0.62
C LEU A 225 -1.66 16.90 -1.16
N THR A 226 -0.62 16.82 -0.33
CA THR A 226 0.79 16.96 -0.71
C THR A 226 1.54 15.72 -0.26
N ALA A 227 2.65 15.38 -0.90
CA ALA A 227 3.47 14.25 -0.48
C ALA A 227 4.96 14.60 -0.50
N TYR A 228 5.74 13.92 0.33
CA TYR A 228 7.15 14.26 0.55
C TYR A 228 8.02 13.00 0.56
N THR A 229 9.16 13.08 -0.12
CA THR A 229 10.31 12.21 0.14
C THR A 229 11.25 12.88 1.13
N TYR A 230 12.14 12.10 1.73
CA TYR A 230 13.06 12.60 2.75
C TYR A 230 14.48 12.08 2.54
N SER A 231 15.45 12.92 2.96
CA SER A 231 16.85 12.55 3.09
C SER A 231 17.35 12.79 4.52
N ILE A 232 18.49 12.18 4.87
CA ILE A 232 19.16 12.42 6.14
C ILE A 232 20.28 13.43 5.89
N LYS A 233 20.28 14.51 6.67
CA LYS A 233 21.41 15.45 6.75
C LYS A 233 22.02 15.41 8.14
N GLN A 234 23.34 15.44 8.19
CA GLN A 234 24.07 15.56 9.43
C GLN A 234 24.56 17.00 9.61
N ASP A 235 24.32 17.56 10.79
CA ASP A 235 24.72 18.89 11.17
C ASP A 235 25.44 18.80 12.52
N GLY A 236 26.77 18.67 12.47
CA GLY A 236 27.58 18.26 13.62
C GLY A 236 27.17 16.88 14.13
N ASP A 237 26.82 16.79 15.40
CA ASP A 237 26.34 15.55 16.04
C ASP A 237 24.82 15.33 15.88
N VAL A 238 24.11 16.24 15.23
CA VAL A 238 22.66 16.19 15.07
C VAL A 238 22.29 15.62 13.71
N MET A 239 21.53 14.53 13.72
CA MET A 239 20.94 13.96 12.52
C MET A 239 19.57 14.59 12.27
N LYS A 240 19.32 15.09 11.05
CA LYS A 240 18.09 15.72 10.63
C LYS A 240 17.46 14.95 9.49
N LEU A 241 16.14 14.74 9.55
CA LEU A 241 15.32 14.25 8.43
C LEU A 241 14.77 15.48 7.69
N VAL A 242 15.19 15.67 6.45
CA VAL A 242 14.86 16.86 5.65
C VAL A 242 14.07 16.43 4.43
N SER A 243 13.02 17.15 4.08
CA SER A 243 12.30 16.94 2.83
C SER A 243 13.26 17.12 1.65
N SER A 244 13.36 16.10 0.79
CA SER A 244 14.20 16.11 -0.41
C SER A 244 13.41 16.47 -1.66
N HIS A 245 12.12 16.13 -1.70
CA HIS A 245 11.20 16.51 -2.78
C HIS A 245 9.77 16.62 -2.25
N GLN A 246 8.99 17.52 -2.87
CA GLN A 246 7.56 17.71 -2.60
C GLN A 246 6.76 17.46 -3.87
N PHE A 247 5.75 16.62 -3.77
CA PHE A 247 4.70 16.43 -4.78
C PHE A 247 3.47 17.25 -4.38
N ASN A 248 2.90 17.97 -5.34
CA ASN A 248 1.66 18.72 -5.16
C ASN A 248 0.47 17.96 -5.79
N ALA A 249 -0.72 18.44 -5.55
CA ALA A 249 -1.91 17.90 -6.21
C ALA A 249 -1.74 17.89 -7.72
N GLY A 250 -2.04 16.75 -8.35
CA GLY A 250 -1.85 16.53 -9.77
C GLY A 250 -0.50 15.93 -10.18
N ASP A 251 0.52 16.02 -9.33
CA ASP A 251 1.84 15.43 -9.59
C ASP A 251 1.80 13.90 -9.53
N ILE A 252 2.78 13.29 -10.20
CA ILE A 252 2.94 11.83 -10.27
C ILE A 252 4.02 11.40 -9.29
N ILE A 253 3.64 10.59 -8.33
CA ILE A 253 4.58 9.84 -7.47
C ILE A 253 5.00 8.59 -8.26
N PRO A 254 6.29 8.43 -8.59
CA PRO A 254 6.75 7.27 -9.34
C PRO A 254 6.51 5.94 -8.60
N ALA A 255 6.40 4.87 -9.35
CA ALA A 255 6.43 3.51 -8.80
C ALA A 255 7.68 3.31 -7.93
N ASN A 256 7.55 2.54 -6.85
CA ASN A 256 8.62 2.27 -5.88
C ASN A 256 9.11 3.51 -5.09
N CYS A 257 8.40 4.62 -5.14
CA CYS A 257 8.70 5.82 -4.35
C CYS A 257 7.83 5.85 -3.08
N ALA A 258 8.46 5.69 -1.92
CA ALA A 258 7.77 5.77 -0.62
C ALA A 258 7.66 7.23 -0.18
N VAL A 259 6.48 7.66 0.30
CA VAL A 259 6.24 9.05 0.67
C VAL A 259 5.46 9.19 1.98
N VAL A 260 5.64 10.32 2.64
CA VAL A 260 4.70 10.83 3.65
C VAL A 260 3.69 11.71 2.94
N VAL A 261 2.41 11.43 3.13
CA VAL A 261 1.29 12.21 2.58
C VAL A 261 0.73 13.13 3.67
N LYS A 262 0.52 14.40 3.32
CA LYS A 262 -0.04 15.44 4.19
C LYS A 262 -1.33 15.98 3.58
N GLY A 263 -2.35 16.20 4.41
CA GLY A 263 -3.63 16.78 4.00
C GLY A 263 -4.54 17.07 5.17
N LYS A 264 -5.70 17.65 4.92
CA LYS A 264 -6.75 17.77 5.94
C LYS A 264 -7.29 16.39 6.31
N PRO A 265 -7.73 16.17 7.56
CA PRO A 265 -8.41 14.93 7.93
C PRO A 265 -9.57 14.64 6.97
N GLY A 266 -9.58 13.44 6.42
CA GLY A 266 -10.57 13.04 5.41
C GLY A 266 -10.18 11.76 4.68
N ASN A 267 -11.05 11.37 3.76
CA ASN A 267 -10.90 10.22 2.89
C ASN A 267 -10.54 10.69 1.47
N TYR A 268 -9.51 10.11 0.89
CA TYR A 268 -9.02 10.48 -0.43
C TYR A 268 -8.84 9.23 -1.29
N SER A 269 -8.84 9.40 -2.60
CA SER A 269 -8.58 8.32 -3.57
C SER A 269 -7.39 8.73 -4.45
N ILE A 270 -6.30 7.98 -4.36
CA ILE A 270 -5.09 8.16 -5.17
C ILE A 270 -5.25 7.30 -6.42
N ALA A 271 -5.24 7.91 -7.61
CA ALA A 271 -5.33 7.17 -8.86
C ALA A 271 -4.01 6.42 -9.12
N LEU A 272 -4.11 5.14 -9.49
CA LEU A 272 -2.99 4.29 -9.84
C LEU A 272 -2.87 4.22 -11.37
N LEU A 273 -1.68 4.51 -11.88
CA LEU A 273 -1.35 4.61 -13.30
C LEU A 273 -0.36 3.51 -13.70
N GLU A 274 -0.21 3.29 -15.01
CA GLU A 274 0.90 2.49 -15.52
C GLU A 274 2.24 3.13 -15.14
N PRO A 275 3.25 2.33 -14.78
CA PRO A 275 4.56 2.86 -14.41
C PRO A 275 5.28 3.36 -15.65
N THR A 276 5.25 4.65 -15.88
CA THR A 276 5.90 5.33 -17.01
C THR A 276 6.98 6.30 -16.56
N SER A 277 6.94 6.74 -15.30
CA SER A 277 7.93 7.66 -14.75
C SER A 277 9.27 6.96 -14.54
N THR A 278 10.35 7.60 -15.05
CA THR A 278 11.74 7.19 -14.81
C THR A 278 12.42 8.05 -13.77
N GLU A 279 11.71 9.03 -13.22
CA GLU A 279 12.26 9.95 -12.22
C GLU A 279 12.60 9.23 -10.92
N GLN A 280 13.76 9.57 -10.38
CA GLN A 280 14.22 9.05 -9.09
C GLN A 280 14.52 10.22 -8.17
N TYR A 281 14.06 10.12 -6.94
CA TYR A 281 14.26 11.13 -5.91
C TYR A 281 15.15 10.57 -4.81
N GLU A 282 16.00 11.43 -4.23
CA GLU A 282 16.69 11.09 -2.99
C GLU A 282 15.64 10.75 -1.91
N ASN A 283 15.72 9.53 -1.38
CA ASN A 283 14.69 9.06 -0.47
C ASN A 283 15.18 7.96 0.47
N VAL A 284 15.15 8.23 1.76
CA VAL A 284 15.50 7.26 2.81
C VAL A 284 14.29 6.45 3.28
N LEU A 285 13.07 6.85 2.88
CA LEU A 285 11.88 6.08 3.17
C LEU A 285 11.88 4.77 2.37
N LYS A 286 11.36 3.73 2.99
CA LYS A 286 11.13 2.41 2.39
C LYS A 286 9.64 2.10 2.50
N GLY A 287 9.14 1.20 1.64
CA GLY A 287 7.72 0.83 1.65
C GLY A 287 7.49 -0.66 1.56
N THR A 288 6.27 -1.09 1.88
CA THR A 288 5.80 -2.47 1.71
C THR A 288 4.44 -2.48 1.01
N ASN A 289 4.26 -3.37 0.04
CA ASN A 289 2.99 -3.53 -0.68
C ASN A 289 1.94 -4.31 0.10
N TYR A 290 2.36 -5.10 1.05
CA TYR A 290 1.51 -5.90 1.93
C TYR A 290 1.97 -5.73 3.38
N ALA A 291 1.11 -6.05 4.33
CA ALA A 291 1.50 -6.03 5.74
C ALA A 291 2.62 -7.04 5.97
N LYS A 292 3.76 -6.57 6.45
CA LYS A 292 4.98 -7.39 6.58
C LYS A 292 5.71 -7.04 7.86
N VAL A 293 6.13 -8.06 8.60
CA VAL A 293 7.15 -7.91 9.64
C VAL A 293 8.47 -7.59 8.92
N LEU A 294 9.10 -6.47 9.28
CA LEU A 294 10.39 -6.08 8.73
C LEU A 294 11.46 -7.07 9.15
N GLU A 295 12.47 -7.26 8.30
CA GLU A 295 13.62 -8.10 8.65
C GLU A 295 14.52 -7.36 9.63
N ASN A 296 14.89 -8.04 10.72
CA ASN A 296 15.86 -7.48 11.66
C ASN A 296 17.24 -7.34 10.99
N ASP A 297 17.77 -6.14 11.00
CA ASP A 297 19.13 -5.83 10.59
C ASP A 297 19.89 -5.26 11.78
N ALA A 298 20.96 -5.93 12.18
CA ALA A 298 21.76 -5.53 13.32
C ALA A 298 22.34 -4.11 13.17
N ASN A 299 22.49 -3.63 11.94
CA ASN A 299 23.06 -2.33 11.61
C ASN A 299 22.01 -1.24 11.42
N LYS A 300 20.70 -1.56 11.43
CA LYS A 300 19.62 -0.58 11.17
C LYS A 300 18.73 -0.36 12.36
N ARG A 301 18.10 0.81 12.39
CA ARG A 301 16.95 1.17 13.21
C ARG A 301 15.80 1.53 12.35
N TYR A 302 14.61 1.09 12.78
CA TYR A 302 13.36 1.24 12.05
C TYR A 302 12.42 2.16 12.80
N TYR A 303 11.78 3.05 12.05
CA TYR A 303 10.86 4.05 12.59
C TYR A 303 9.57 4.02 11.80
N MET A 304 8.46 4.15 12.51
CA MET A 304 7.12 4.29 11.93
C MET A 304 6.60 5.71 12.12
N LEU A 305 5.79 6.18 11.20
CA LEU A 305 5.07 7.44 11.33
C LEU A 305 4.00 7.29 12.43
N SER A 306 4.09 8.09 13.47
CA SER A 306 3.25 8.01 14.66
C SER A 306 3.16 9.36 15.37
N LEU A 307 2.40 9.40 16.47
CA LEU A 307 2.47 10.46 17.47
C LEU A 307 3.52 10.13 18.53
N ASP A 308 4.06 11.17 19.16
CA ASP A 308 4.89 10.99 20.35
C ASP A 308 4.09 10.37 21.51
N ASN A 309 4.77 9.96 22.57
CA ASN A 309 4.14 9.35 23.76
C ASN A 309 3.15 10.29 24.48
N LYS A 310 3.15 11.58 24.15
CA LYS A 310 2.22 12.59 24.68
C LYS A 310 1.03 12.85 23.75
N GLY A 311 1.02 12.20 22.58
CA GLY A 311 -0.03 12.37 21.56
C GLY A 311 -0.04 13.75 20.90
N LYS A 312 1.08 14.48 20.90
CA LYS A 312 1.15 15.87 20.43
C LYS A 312 1.90 16.05 19.12
N ASN A 313 3.07 15.41 18.98
CA ASN A 313 3.95 15.63 17.84
C ASN A 313 3.93 14.46 16.89
N VAL A 314 3.63 14.73 15.62
CA VAL A 314 3.74 13.74 14.55
C VAL A 314 5.21 13.60 14.17
N GLY A 315 5.65 12.37 13.95
CA GLY A 315 7.03 12.11 13.56
C GLY A 315 7.29 10.63 13.27
N PHE A 316 8.53 10.33 13.00
CA PHE A 316 9.02 8.97 12.90
C PHE A 316 9.60 8.54 14.24
N TYR A 317 8.96 7.59 14.88
CA TYR A 317 9.33 7.02 16.18
C TYR A 317 9.68 5.54 16.03
N TRP A 318 10.44 5.01 16.94
CA TRP A 318 10.73 3.57 16.94
C TRP A 318 9.44 2.76 16.91
N GLY A 319 9.34 1.86 15.95
CA GLY A 319 8.19 0.96 15.84
C GLY A 319 8.22 -0.20 16.84
N ALA A 320 9.42 -0.52 17.36
CA ALA A 320 9.66 -1.52 18.38
C ALA A 320 10.80 -1.08 19.30
N ALA A 321 11.01 -1.83 20.39
CA ALA A 321 12.10 -1.57 21.34
C ALA A 321 13.44 -1.44 20.63
N ASP A 322 14.27 -0.50 21.05
CA ASP A 322 15.59 -0.20 20.51
C ASP A 322 15.66 0.07 18.99
N GLY A 323 14.52 0.46 18.38
CA GLY A 323 14.41 0.64 16.94
C GLY A 323 14.48 -0.67 16.16
N GLY A 324 14.07 -1.78 16.77
CA GLY A 324 13.98 -3.08 16.12
C GLY A 324 12.88 -3.15 15.06
N ALA A 325 12.80 -4.28 14.36
CA ALA A 325 11.79 -4.53 13.34
C ALA A 325 10.38 -4.54 13.93
N PHE A 326 9.41 -4.10 13.13
CA PHE A 326 7.99 -4.07 13.46
C PHE A 326 7.16 -4.52 12.25
N THR A 327 5.86 -4.72 12.43
CA THR A 327 4.95 -4.98 11.30
C THR A 327 4.58 -3.67 10.62
N ASN A 328 5.09 -3.44 9.39
CA ASN A 328 4.65 -2.32 8.57
C ASN A 328 3.32 -2.66 7.89
N LYS A 329 2.43 -1.67 7.75
CA LYS A 329 1.13 -1.84 7.09
C LYS A 329 1.30 -2.02 5.57
N ALA A 330 0.30 -2.62 4.93
CA ALA A 330 0.21 -2.65 3.47
C ALA A 330 0.21 -1.22 2.90
N HIS A 331 0.88 -1.03 1.78
CA HIS A 331 1.03 0.26 1.08
C HIS A 331 1.53 1.41 1.98
N GLY A 332 2.22 1.07 3.06
CA GLY A 332 2.79 2.01 4.02
C GLY A 332 4.27 2.26 3.80
N ALA A 333 4.73 3.46 4.19
CA ALA A 333 6.14 3.77 4.24
C ALA A 333 6.66 3.79 5.68
N TYR A 334 7.94 3.50 5.82
CA TYR A 334 8.69 3.53 7.08
C TYR A 334 10.08 4.09 6.84
N LEU A 335 10.78 4.46 7.91
CA LEU A 335 12.13 4.95 7.85
C LEU A 335 13.09 3.88 8.37
N ALA A 336 14.17 3.60 7.61
CA ALA A 336 15.24 2.70 8.01
C ALA A 336 16.57 3.45 7.93
N ILE A 337 17.29 3.55 9.05
CA ILE A 337 18.52 4.32 9.17
C ILE A 337 19.61 3.44 9.74
N GLU A 338 20.83 3.57 9.19
CA GLU A 338 22.04 2.94 9.74
C GLU A 338 22.27 3.39 11.18
N LYS A 339 22.66 2.48 12.03
CA LYS A 339 23.05 2.80 13.41
C LYS A 339 24.31 3.66 13.39
N SER A 340 24.17 4.89 13.83
CA SER A 340 25.31 5.79 14.01
C SER A 340 26.14 5.36 15.23
N ALA A 341 27.46 5.45 15.10
CA ALA A 341 28.38 5.25 16.22
C ALA A 341 28.20 6.34 17.31
N ASN A 342 27.69 7.51 16.95
CA ASN A 342 27.68 8.70 17.79
C ASN A 342 26.38 8.97 18.56
N GLY A 343 25.41 8.06 18.51
CA GLY A 343 24.22 8.29 19.31
C GLY A 343 22.98 7.50 18.93
N LYS A 344 22.06 7.42 19.87
CA LYS A 344 20.81 6.71 19.76
C LYS A 344 19.71 7.71 19.43
N VAL A 345 19.52 8.03 18.13
CA VAL A 345 18.38 8.83 17.72
C VAL A 345 17.10 8.00 17.92
N THR A 346 16.16 8.49 18.71
CA THR A 346 14.93 7.76 19.04
C THR A 346 13.73 8.21 18.21
N SER A 347 13.81 9.41 17.62
CA SER A 347 12.71 9.97 16.83
C SER A 347 13.16 11.09 15.92
N PHE A 348 12.32 11.37 14.91
CA PHE A 348 12.38 12.54 14.04
C PHE A 348 10.99 13.20 14.03
N VAL A 349 10.87 14.32 14.72
CA VAL A 349 9.60 15.06 14.80
C VAL A 349 9.40 15.86 13.52
N LEU A 350 8.27 15.66 12.83
CA LEU A 350 7.91 16.44 11.65
C LEU A 350 7.41 17.83 12.08
N ASN A 351 7.92 18.87 11.44
CA ASN A 351 7.37 20.21 11.61
C ASN A 351 5.97 20.31 10.99
N PRO A 352 5.10 21.22 11.46
CA PRO A 352 3.79 21.47 10.85
C PRO A 352 3.86 21.81 9.36
N GLU A 353 4.93 22.47 8.92
CA GLU A 353 5.20 22.78 7.52
C GLU A 353 5.69 21.56 6.72
N GLY A 354 6.04 20.46 7.39
CA GLY A 354 6.51 19.23 6.75
C GLY A 354 7.94 19.27 6.21
N GLU A 355 8.63 20.39 6.38
CA GLU A 355 9.90 20.65 5.68
C GLU A 355 11.16 20.09 6.37
N CYS A 356 11.12 19.89 7.68
CA CYS A 356 12.29 19.42 8.42
C CYS A 356 11.88 18.66 9.69
N ALA A 357 12.57 17.58 9.99
CA ALA A 357 12.46 16.86 11.25
C ALA A 357 13.82 16.82 11.94
N THR A 358 13.88 17.22 13.20
CA THR A 358 15.11 17.16 13.99
C THR A 358 15.18 15.82 14.72
N GLY A 359 16.29 15.11 14.55
CA GLY A 359 16.56 13.90 15.31
C GLY A 359 16.79 14.26 16.80
N ILE A 360 15.98 13.66 17.67
CA ILE A 360 16.16 13.80 19.11
C ILE A 360 17.04 12.64 19.57
N THR A 361 18.29 12.95 19.94
CA THR A 361 19.11 12.01 20.68
C THR A 361 18.59 11.94 22.11
N SER A 362 18.44 10.74 22.67
CA SER A 362 18.26 10.65 24.12
C SER A 362 19.49 11.27 24.77
N VAL A 363 19.28 12.37 25.48
CA VAL A 363 20.34 12.94 26.32
C VAL A 363 20.75 11.81 27.26
N LYS A 364 21.98 11.30 27.10
CA LYS A 364 22.60 10.53 28.18
C LYS A 364 22.63 11.47 29.38
N THR A 365 21.77 11.24 30.34
CA THR A 365 22.04 11.72 31.68
C THR A 365 23.27 10.97 32.12
N ASP A 366 24.44 11.56 31.90
CA ASP A 366 25.65 11.11 32.57
C ASP A 366 25.34 11.12 34.07
N SER A 367 25.21 9.94 34.63
CA SER A 367 24.99 9.70 36.07
C SER A 367 26.18 10.18 36.92
N LYS A 368 27.06 11.02 36.37
CA LYS A 368 28.21 11.65 37.01
C LYS A 368 28.25 13.18 36.88
N MET A 369 27.15 13.86 36.53
CA MET A 369 27.12 15.27 36.81
C MET A 369 26.96 15.45 38.32
N ALA A 370 28.03 15.85 38.97
CA ALA A 370 27.94 16.43 40.31
C ALA A 370 26.76 17.43 40.30
N SER A 371 25.82 17.27 41.22
CA SER A 371 24.56 17.99 41.30
C SER A 371 24.79 19.50 41.15
N ALA A 372 24.55 20.00 39.92
CA ALA A 372 24.70 21.44 39.65
C ALA A 372 23.63 22.19 40.45
N ILE A 373 24.07 23.17 41.25
CA ILE A 373 23.20 23.99 42.06
C ILE A 373 22.90 25.26 41.29
N TYR A 374 21.63 25.62 41.18
CA TYR A 374 21.18 26.83 40.53
C TYR A 374 20.42 27.73 41.53
N ASP A 375 20.59 29.03 41.41
CA ASP A 375 19.74 29.99 42.11
C ASP A 375 18.34 30.08 41.44
N LEU A 376 17.41 30.85 42.03
CA LEU A 376 16.08 31.02 41.45
C LEU A 376 16.06 31.80 40.12
N SER A 377 17.15 32.48 39.76
CA SER A 377 17.30 33.15 38.48
C SER A 377 17.91 32.22 37.39
N GLY A 378 18.16 30.94 37.73
CA GLY A 378 18.72 29.97 36.82
C GLY A 378 20.23 30.04 36.63
N ARG A 379 20.94 30.85 37.42
CA ARG A 379 22.42 30.91 37.41
C ARG A 379 23.00 29.74 38.20
N ARG A 380 23.98 29.11 37.65
CA ARG A 380 24.77 28.06 38.34
C ARG A 380 25.60 28.69 39.47
N THR A 381 25.52 28.13 40.66
CA THR A 381 26.32 28.51 41.79
C THR A 381 27.12 27.33 42.35
N VAL A 382 28.36 27.60 42.77
CA VAL A 382 29.24 26.57 43.33
C VAL A 382 29.17 26.59 44.85
N ASN A 383 28.91 27.78 45.45
CA ASN A 383 28.81 27.97 46.89
C ASN A 383 27.47 28.69 47.20
N PRO A 384 26.40 27.94 47.50
CA PRO A 384 25.13 28.54 47.85
C PRO A 384 25.23 29.23 49.20
N SER A 385 24.91 30.52 49.25
CA SER A 385 24.69 31.28 50.48
C SER A 385 23.26 31.04 50.99
N HIS A 386 22.77 31.75 52.01
CA HIS A 386 21.40 31.61 52.46
C HIS A 386 20.40 31.91 51.35
N GLY A 387 19.39 31.07 51.16
CA GLY A 387 18.34 31.25 50.16
C GLY A 387 17.81 29.96 49.52
N PHE A 388 16.97 30.13 48.48
CA PHE A 388 16.43 29.01 47.73
C PHE A 388 17.29 28.63 46.54
N TYR A 389 17.50 27.32 46.34
CA TYR A 389 18.30 26.77 45.27
C TYR A 389 17.58 25.59 44.59
N ILE A 390 17.91 25.34 43.34
CA ILE A 390 17.42 24.18 42.59
C ILE A 390 18.58 23.20 42.42
N ILE A 391 18.38 21.98 42.93
CA ILE A 391 19.34 20.87 42.79
C ILE A 391 18.58 19.69 42.22
N ASN A 392 19.00 19.16 41.05
CA ASN A 392 18.34 18.04 40.36
C ASN A 392 16.84 18.27 40.16
N GLY A 393 16.45 19.50 39.79
CA GLY A 393 15.06 19.88 39.56
C GLY A 393 14.19 20.05 40.83
N LYS A 394 14.76 19.91 42.03
CA LYS A 394 14.06 20.11 43.31
C LYS A 394 14.51 21.39 44.01
N LYS A 395 13.58 22.04 44.68
CA LYS A 395 13.83 23.29 45.43
C LYS A 395 14.31 22.99 46.85
N TYR A 396 15.40 23.59 47.24
CA TYR A 396 16.01 23.50 48.58
C TYR A 396 16.17 24.89 49.18
N LEU A 397 16.01 25.00 50.47
CA LEU A 397 16.32 26.19 51.29
C LEU A 397 17.60 25.87 52.05
N LYS A 398 18.56 26.81 52.02
CA LYS A 398 19.79 26.73 52.79
C LYS A 398 19.92 27.92 53.75
#